data_d6974c2ec163daeb5196854001d878be
#
_entry.id   d6974c2ec163daeb5196854001d878be
#
_cell.length_a   1.000
_cell.length_b   1.000
_cell.length_c   1.000
_cell.angle_alpha   90.00
_cell.angle_beta   90.00
_cell.angle_gamma   90.00
#
_symmetry.space_group_name_H-M   'P 1'
#
loop_
_entity.id
_entity.type
_entity.pdbx_description
1 polymer ?
#
loop_
_entity_poly.entity_id
_entity_poly.type
_entity_poly.pdbx_seq_one_letter_code
_entity_poly.pdbx_strand_id
1 'polypeptide(L)'
;MRISLDVPEDIAKSLGDDAPTLQRAVLEGLALEGVRSGTLSRGQVRRLLGFQTRNEVDGFLKAHRVAVQETVEEVRQDADLVLKHTGR
;
A
#
# COMPACT_ATOMS: atom_id res chain seq x y z
N MET A 1 -10.76 -10.14 1.48
CA MET A 1 -11.51 -9.74 0.29
C MET A 1 -10.77 -10.12 -0.97
N ARG A 2 -11.47 -10.66 -1.95
CA ARG A 2 -10.84 -11.03 -3.20
C ARG A 2 -11.44 -10.23 -4.32
N ILE A 3 -10.62 -9.81 -5.24
CA ILE A 3 -11.04 -9.03 -6.39
C ILE A 3 -10.48 -9.67 -7.64
N SER A 4 -11.33 -9.83 -8.66
CA SER A 4 -10.88 -10.34 -9.95
C SER A 4 -10.79 -9.19 -10.92
N LEU A 5 -9.72 -9.17 -11.70
CA LEU A 5 -9.48 -8.10 -12.65
C LEU A 5 -9.24 -8.70 -14.03
N ASP A 6 -9.78 -8.04 -15.04
CA ASP A 6 -9.54 -8.42 -16.42
C ASP A 6 -8.51 -7.48 -16.99
N VAL A 7 -7.36 -8.01 -17.38
CA VAL A 7 -6.28 -7.21 -17.96
C VAL A 7 -6.03 -7.70 -19.38
N PRO A 8 -6.07 -6.80 -20.36
CA PRO A 8 -5.79 -7.20 -21.73
C PRO A 8 -4.41 -7.84 -21.86
N GLU A 9 -4.31 -8.82 -22.74
CA GLU A 9 -3.12 -9.61 -22.84
C GLU A 9 -1.86 -8.80 -23.10
N ASP A 10 -1.93 -7.85 -24.01
CA ASP A 10 -0.77 -7.04 -24.35
C ASP A 10 -0.32 -6.18 -23.16
N ILE A 11 -1.27 -5.70 -22.39
CA ILE A 11 -0.95 -4.89 -21.21
C ILE A 11 -0.38 -5.79 -20.11
N ALA A 12 -0.94 -6.98 -19.96
CA ALA A 12 -0.43 -7.92 -18.96
C ALA A 12 1.03 -8.25 -19.23
N LYS A 13 1.38 -8.47 -20.50
CA LYS A 13 2.76 -8.76 -20.83
C LYS A 13 3.69 -7.61 -20.53
N SER A 14 3.20 -6.38 -20.70
CA SER A 14 4.01 -5.22 -20.38
C SER A 14 4.23 -5.08 -18.88
N LEU A 15 3.27 -5.52 -18.08
CA LEU A 15 3.34 -5.34 -16.64
C LEU A 15 4.07 -6.45 -15.92
N GLY A 16 4.03 -7.67 -16.43
CA GLY A 16 4.70 -8.72 -15.72
C GLY A 16 4.54 -10.10 -16.29
N ASP A 17 3.57 -10.29 -17.15
CA ASP A 17 3.40 -11.52 -17.89
C ASP A 17 2.93 -12.74 -17.11
N ASP A 18 3.12 -12.84 -15.83
CA ASP A 18 2.61 -13.96 -15.05
C ASP A 18 1.71 -13.44 -13.94
N ALA A 19 0.80 -14.28 -13.48
CA ALA A 19 -0.20 -13.86 -12.52
C ALA A 19 0.38 -13.37 -11.19
N PRO A 20 1.35 -14.07 -10.58
CA PRO A 20 1.90 -13.57 -9.32
C PRO A 20 2.53 -12.19 -9.44
N THR A 21 3.26 -11.95 -10.53
CA THR A 21 3.89 -10.65 -10.75
C THR A 21 2.83 -9.57 -10.95
N LEU A 22 1.80 -9.89 -11.73
CA LEU A 22 0.73 -8.93 -11.96
C LEU A 22 -0.03 -8.63 -10.68
N GLN A 23 -0.30 -9.64 -9.88
CA GLN A 23 -1.01 -9.43 -8.64
C GLN A 23 -0.23 -8.50 -7.72
N ARG A 24 1.07 -8.71 -7.64
CA ARG A 24 1.92 -7.85 -6.80
C ARG A 24 1.92 -6.43 -7.34
N ALA A 25 2.01 -6.27 -8.66
CA ALA A 25 2.01 -4.94 -9.27
C ALA A 25 0.71 -4.20 -8.96
N VAL A 26 -0.42 -4.91 -9.01
CA VAL A 26 -1.70 -4.28 -8.69
C VAL A 26 -1.73 -3.84 -7.24
N LEU A 27 -1.28 -4.70 -6.32
CA LEU A 27 -1.28 -4.35 -4.91
C LEU A 27 -0.37 -3.16 -4.64
N GLU A 28 0.79 -3.12 -5.29
CA GLU A 28 1.69 -1.99 -5.12
C GLU A 28 1.08 -0.71 -5.66
N GLY A 29 0.39 -0.80 -6.78
CA GLY A 29 -0.30 0.35 -7.35
C GLY A 29 -1.38 0.87 -6.43
N LEU A 30 -2.15 -0.05 -5.82
CA LEU A 30 -3.18 0.35 -4.87
C LEU A 30 -2.56 1.03 -3.66
N ALA A 31 -1.45 0.50 -3.16
CA ALA A 31 -0.78 1.07 -2.01
C ALA A 31 -0.29 2.49 -2.32
N LEU A 32 0.33 2.67 -3.49
CA LEU A 32 0.86 3.97 -3.86
C LEU A 32 -0.26 4.99 -4.03
N GLU A 33 -1.32 4.59 -4.69
CA GLU A 33 -2.46 5.50 -4.87
C GLU A 33 -3.12 5.80 -3.54
N GLY A 34 -3.23 4.80 -2.68
CA GLY A 34 -3.85 5.00 -1.38
C GLY A 34 -3.10 6.00 -0.52
N VAL A 35 -1.76 5.92 -0.52
CA VAL A 35 -0.96 6.86 0.24
C VAL A 35 -1.03 8.25 -0.38
N ARG A 36 -0.92 8.31 -1.71
CA ARG A 36 -0.90 9.60 -2.38
C ARG A 36 -2.22 10.35 -2.18
N SER A 37 -3.32 9.64 -2.18
CA SER A 37 -4.64 10.26 -2.03
C SER A 37 -5.03 10.44 -0.57
N GLY A 38 -4.22 9.94 0.36
CA GLY A 38 -4.54 10.05 1.78
C GLY A 38 -5.54 9.01 2.27
N THR A 39 -5.83 8.01 1.44
CA THR A 39 -6.79 6.98 1.80
C THR A 39 -6.17 5.90 2.68
N LEU A 40 -4.88 5.62 2.51
CA LEU A 40 -4.20 4.59 3.28
C LEU A 40 -3.06 5.17 4.09
N SER A 41 -2.90 4.65 5.30
CA SER A 41 -1.77 5.01 6.13
C SER A 41 -0.62 4.06 5.82
N ARG A 42 0.57 4.38 6.33
CA ARG A 42 1.72 3.51 6.13
C ARG A 42 1.53 2.17 6.81
N GLY A 43 0.86 2.15 7.94
CA GLY A 43 0.56 0.89 8.60
C GLY A 43 -0.34 0.00 7.77
N GLN A 44 -1.29 0.61 7.07
CA GLN A 44 -2.16 -0.15 6.18
C GLN A 44 -1.39 -0.67 4.97
N VAL A 45 -0.47 0.12 4.43
CA VAL A 45 0.36 -0.34 3.32
C VAL A 45 1.22 -1.51 3.76
N ARG A 46 1.76 -1.44 4.99
CA ARG A 46 2.57 -2.53 5.51
C ARG A 46 1.79 -3.84 5.50
N ARG A 47 0.54 -3.80 5.97
CA ARG A 47 -0.29 -5.00 5.98
C ARG A 47 -0.67 -5.44 4.58
N LEU A 48 -0.98 -4.51 3.72
CA LEU A 48 -1.39 -4.84 2.36
C LEU A 48 -0.29 -5.54 1.58
N LEU A 49 0.93 -5.06 1.72
CA LEU A 49 2.04 -5.60 0.96
C LEU A 49 2.87 -6.63 1.72
N GLY A 50 2.53 -6.86 2.98
CA GLY A 50 3.23 -7.87 3.76
C GLY A 50 4.61 -7.48 4.21
N PHE A 51 4.88 -6.19 4.31
CA PHE A 51 6.18 -5.75 4.81
C PHE A 51 6.30 -6.03 6.30
N GLN A 52 7.52 -6.31 6.73
CA GLN A 52 7.76 -6.61 8.12
C GLN A 52 7.92 -5.37 8.97
N THR A 53 8.45 -4.31 8.42
CA THR A 53 8.75 -3.12 9.19
C THR A 53 8.27 -1.88 8.46
N ARG A 54 8.15 -0.78 9.20
CA ARG A 54 7.81 0.50 8.59
C ARG A 54 8.93 1.04 7.73
N ASN A 55 10.17 0.68 8.06
CA ASN A 55 11.29 1.11 7.22
C ASN A 55 11.16 0.54 5.82
N GLU A 56 10.67 -0.68 5.70
CA GLU A 56 10.45 -1.27 4.40
C GLU A 56 9.38 -0.50 3.62
N VAL A 57 8.32 -0.08 4.32
CA VAL A 57 7.28 0.74 3.71
C VAL A 57 7.86 2.05 3.23
N ASP A 58 8.63 2.70 4.09
CA ASP A 58 9.22 4.00 3.74
C ASP A 58 10.14 3.85 2.53
N GLY A 59 10.93 2.79 2.49
CA GLY A 59 11.80 2.53 1.35
C GLY A 59 11.02 2.32 0.07
N PHE A 60 9.92 1.57 0.16
CA PHE A 60 9.06 1.33 -1.00
C PHE A 60 8.48 2.64 -1.52
N LEU A 61 7.93 3.45 -0.63
CA LEU A 61 7.32 4.71 -1.03
C LEU A 61 8.35 5.67 -1.60
N LYS A 62 9.52 5.70 -1.01
CA LYS A 62 10.58 6.57 -1.48
C LYS A 62 11.07 6.14 -2.86
N ALA A 63 11.19 4.85 -3.07
CA ALA A 63 11.64 4.33 -4.36
C ALA A 63 10.65 4.70 -5.47
N HIS A 64 9.38 4.84 -5.12
CA HIS A 64 8.37 5.21 -6.10
C HIS A 64 8.06 6.71 -6.05
N ARG A 65 8.87 7.45 -5.32
CA ARG A 65 8.78 8.92 -5.27
C ARG A 65 7.41 9.41 -4.80
N VAL A 66 6.83 8.70 -3.86
CA VAL A 66 5.58 9.10 -3.27
C VAL A 66 5.90 9.84 -2.00
N ALA A 67 5.50 11.11 -1.94
CA ALA A 67 5.71 11.89 -0.74
C ALA A 67 4.70 11.47 0.30
N VAL A 68 5.19 11.22 1.50
CA VAL A 68 4.30 10.84 2.57
C VAL A 68 4.24 12.01 3.52
N GLN A 69 3.04 12.54 3.71
CA GLN A 69 2.87 13.57 4.67
C GLN A 69 2.24 12.91 5.84
N GLU A 70 2.96 12.85 6.94
CA GLU A 70 2.41 12.28 8.12
C GLU A 70 1.59 13.32 8.82
N THR A 71 0.31 13.09 8.91
CA THR A 71 -0.55 14.00 9.61
C THR A 71 -0.79 13.43 10.98
N VAL A 72 -1.31 14.26 11.85
CA VAL A 72 -1.69 13.81 13.19
C VAL A 72 -2.72 12.71 13.08
N GLU A 73 -3.60 12.84 12.12
CA GLU A 73 -4.64 11.85 11.93
C GLU A 73 -4.05 10.50 11.54
N GLU A 74 -3.08 10.50 10.67
CA GLU A 74 -2.46 9.26 10.25
C GLU A 74 -1.70 8.61 11.37
N VAL A 75 -0.98 9.38 12.14
CA VAL A 75 -0.24 8.87 13.27
C VAL A 75 -1.22 8.28 14.30
N ARG A 76 -2.33 8.96 14.49
CA ARG A 76 -3.31 8.47 15.44
C ARG A 76 -3.94 7.16 14.99
N GLN A 77 -4.18 7.01 13.69
CA GLN A 77 -4.72 5.77 13.19
C GLN A 77 -3.77 4.61 13.41
N ASP A 78 -2.51 4.84 13.18
CA ASP A 78 -1.53 3.78 13.39
C ASP A 78 -1.44 3.41 14.86
N ALA A 79 -1.54 4.40 15.74
CA ALA A 79 -1.53 4.14 17.17
C ALA A 79 -2.77 3.35 17.57
N ASP A 80 -3.91 3.67 16.98
CA ASP A 80 -5.12 2.96 17.30
C ASP A 80 -5.06 1.51 16.91
N LEU A 81 -4.37 1.19 15.85
CA LEU A 81 -4.22 -0.20 15.48
C LEU A 81 -3.51 -0.97 16.57
N VAL A 82 -2.66 -0.30 17.31
CA VAL A 82 -1.93 -0.93 18.36
C VAL A 82 -2.66 -0.83 19.67
N LEU A 83 -3.08 0.37 20.04
CA LEU A 83 -3.67 0.60 21.33
C LEU A 83 -5.15 0.41 21.35
N LYS A 84 -5.79 0.38 20.25
CA LYS A 84 -7.13 0.18 20.15
C LYS A 84 -7.92 1.13 20.75
N HIS A 85 -8.15 2.06 20.44
CA HIS A 85 -9.12 2.89 20.90
C HIS A 85 -8.86 3.57 22.06
N THR A 86 -7.76 3.62 22.47
CA THR A 86 -7.61 4.31 23.57
C THR A 86 -7.91 5.62 23.29
N GLY A 87 -8.41 6.23 23.74
CA GLY A 87 -8.54 7.53 23.56
C GLY A 87 -9.20 8.08 22.54
N ARG A 88 -9.81 7.55 22.17
CA ARG A 88 -10.42 8.09 21.24
C ARG A 88 -11.51 8.18 21.52
#